data_32240e32ed2243439f1a0f77e8f3ec20
#
_entry.id   32240e32ed2243439f1a0f77e8f3ec20
#
_cell.length_a   1.000
_cell.length_b   1.000
_cell.length_c   1.000
_cell.angle_alpha   90.00
_cell.angle_beta   90.00
_cell.angle_gamma   90.00
#
_symmetry.space_group_name_H-M   'P 1'
#
loop_
_entity.id
_entity.type
_entity.pdbx_description
1 polymer ?
#
loop_
_entity_poly.entity_id
_entity_poly.type
_entity_poly.pdbx_seq_one_letter_code
_entity_poly.pdbx_strand_id
1 'polypeptide(L)'
;MKGKHKIVVKNNRLHYEFEIKRNITIIKGDSATGKTTLINMIRQFANLGNASGIEIECDATCTVLEGNMWQMLLKNLSGNIIFIDEENQFIRQQEFAELVKVSDNYFVIITRENLYNLPYSV
;
A
#
# COMPACT_ATOMS: atom_id res chain seq x y z
N MET A 1 8.07 -7.34 -9.72
CA MET A 1 7.80 -8.47 -8.80
C MET A 1 6.82 -9.44 -9.44
N LYS A 2 6.93 -10.69 -9.11
CA LYS A 2 6.08 -11.73 -9.67
C LYS A 2 5.63 -12.67 -8.56
N GLY A 3 4.48 -13.31 -8.77
CA GLY A 3 3.94 -14.30 -7.85
C GLY A 3 3.04 -13.71 -6.79
N LYS A 4 2.76 -14.53 -5.79
CA LYS A 4 1.89 -14.17 -4.67
C LYS A 4 2.73 -13.69 -3.51
N HIS A 5 2.22 -12.70 -2.80
CA HIS A 5 2.85 -12.21 -1.58
C HIS A 5 1.82 -12.20 -0.47
N LYS A 6 2.12 -12.92 0.60
CA LYS A 6 1.27 -12.91 1.78
C LYS A 6 1.78 -11.84 2.73
N ILE A 7 0.87 -11.02 3.22
CA ILE A 7 1.19 -9.91 4.10
C ILE A 7 0.41 -10.09 5.40
N VAL A 8 1.12 -10.04 6.52
CA VAL A 8 0.52 -10.04 7.85
C VAL A 8 0.99 -8.81 8.58
N VAL A 9 0.05 -7.99 9.03
CA VAL A 9 0.32 -6.80 9.84
C VAL A 9 -0.45 -6.95 11.13
N LYS A 10 0.24 -6.98 12.26
CA LYS A 10 -0.42 -7.25 13.53
C LYS A 10 0.23 -6.52 14.70
N ASN A 11 -0.56 -6.35 15.75
CA ASN A 11 -0.08 -5.92 17.05
C ASN A 11 -0.83 -6.75 18.10
N ASN A 12 -0.80 -6.33 19.37
CA ASN A 12 -1.45 -7.09 20.44
C ASN A 12 -2.97 -7.04 20.40
N ARG A 13 -3.58 -6.26 19.51
CA ARG A 13 -5.03 -6.11 19.40
C ARG A 13 -5.58 -6.47 18.04
N LEU A 14 -4.81 -6.20 16.97
CA LEU A 14 -5.29 -6.27 15.61
C LEU A 14 -4.42 -7.21 14.79
N HIS A 15 -5.06 -7.88 13.85
CA HIS A 15 -4.39 -8.80 12.95
C HIS A 15 -5.00 -8.63 11.56
N TYR A 16 -4.18 -8.17 10.62
CA TYR A 16 -4.56 -8.07 9.22
C TYR A 16 -3.75 -9.09 8.43
N GLU A 17 -4.42 -9.88 7.63
CA GLU A 17 -3.75 -10.88 6.81
C GLU A 17 -4.41 -10.92 5.44
N PHE A 18 -3.60 -10.80 4.39
CA PHE A 18 -4.13 -10.84 3.03
C PHE A 18 -3.02 -11.21 2.05
N GLU A 19 -3.44 -11.62 0.85
CA GLU A 19 -2.51 -11.92 -0.24
C GLU A 19 -2.68 -10.92 -1.36
N ILE A 20 -1.57 -10.59 -2.02
CA ILE A 20 -1.60 -9.81 -3.25
C ILE A 20 -1.00 -10.65 -4.36
N LYS A 21 -1.62 -10.60 -5.54
CA LYS A 21 -1.24 -11.42 -6.69
C LYS A 21 -0.91 -10.59 -7.92
N ARG A 22 -1.38 -9.36 -7.97
CA ARG A 22 -1.28 -8.48 -9.12
C ARG A 22 -0.55 -7.22 -8.75
N ASN A 23 -0.10 -6.50 -9.78
CA ASN A 23 0.63 -5.25 -9.56
C ASN A 23 -0.15 -4.25 -8.75
N ILE A 24 -1.47 -4.19 -8.94
CA ILE A 24 -2.32 -3.26 -8.19
C ILE A 24 -3.46 -4.03 -7.56
N THR A 25 -3.62 -3.88 -6.26
CA THR A 25 -4.74 -4.43 -5.50
C THR A 25 -5.49 -3.27 -4.86
N ILE A 26 -6.80 -3.24 -5.03
CA ILE A 26 -7.64 -2.24 -4.42
C ILE A 26 -8.39 -2.88 -3.26
N ILE A 27 -8.23 -2.30 -2.07
CA ILE A 27 -9.02 -2.70 -0.90
C ILE A 27 -10.12 -1.65 -0.76
N LYS A 28 -11.36 -2.07 -1.00
CA LYS A 28 -12.51 -1.18 -0.96
C LYS A 28 -13.32 -1.41 0.30
N GLY A 29 -13.98 -0.37 0.76
CA GLY A 29 -14.89 -0.45 1.90
C GLY A 29 -15.09 0.91 2.53
N ASP A 30 -15.98 0.94 3.51
CA ASP A 30 -16.27 2.19 4.20
C ASP A 30 -15.10 2.61 5.07
N SER A 31 -14.91 3.91 5.18
CA SER A 31 -13.78 4.48 5.91
C SER A 31 -13.74 4.08 7.39
N ALA A 32 -14.87 3.69 7.94
CA ALA A 32 -14.98 3.35 9.36
C ALA A 32 -14.49 1.93 9.68
N THR A 33 -13.99 1.18 8.72
CA THR A 33 -13.75 -0.26 8.90
C THR A 33 -12.30 -0.62 9.19
N GLY A 34 -11.50 0.30 9.69
CA GLY A 34 -10.14 -0.02 10.10
C GLY A 34 -9.08 0.08 9.03
N LYS A 35 -9.43 0.55 7.83
CA LYS A 35 -8.44 0.71 6.75
C LYS A 35 -7.41 1.77 7.06
N THR A 36 -7.86 2.87 7.65
CA THR A 36 -6.95 3.92 8.09
C THR A 36 -6.02 3.40 9.18
N THR A 37 -6.53 2.53 10.03
CA THR A 37 -5.71 1.91 11.07
C THR A 37 -4.61 1.05 10.47
N LEU A 38 -4.92 0.28 9.43
CA LEU A 38 -3.90 -0.52 8.74
C LEU A 38 -2.79 0.36 8.18
N ILE A 39 -3.14 1.45 7.49
CA ILE A 39 -2.16 2.38 6.94
C ILE A 39 -1.30 2.97 8.06
N ASN A 40 -1.93 3.37 9.18
CA ASN A 40 -1.19 3.93 10.30
C ASN A 40 -0.23 2.93 10.93
N MET A 41 -0.62 1.67 11.00
CA MET A 41 0.26 0.63 11.53
C MET A 41 1.50 0.47 10.66
N ILE A 42 1.33 0.45 9.35
CA ILE A 42 2.46 0.32 8.43
C ILE A 42 3.36 1.56 8.52
N ARG A 43 2.77 2.74 8.62
CA ARG A 43 3.53 3.99 8.75
C ARG A 43 4.35 4.00 10.05
N GLN A 44 3.75 3.57 11.17
CA GLN A 44 4.45 3.51 12.45
C GLN A 44 5.59 2.50 12.41
N PHE A 45 5.37 1.36 11.80
CA PHE A 45 6.44 0.36 11.66
C PHE A 45 7.59 0.91 10.83
N ALA A 46 7.30 1.62 9.75
CA ALA A 46 8.33 2.22 8.91
C ALA A 46 9.17 3.23 9.66
N ASN A 47 8.57 3.96 10.61
CA ASN A 47 9.26 5.00 11.37
C ASN A 47 9.97 4.46 12.62
N LEU A 48 9.37 3.50 13.30
CA LEU A 48 9.82 3.06 14.62
C LEU A 48 10.33 1.61 14.66
N GLY A 49 10.08 0.84 13.61
CA GLY A 49 10.47 -0.56 13.58
C GLY A 49 9.85 -1.35 14.73
N ASN A 50 10.65 -2.15 15.40
CA ASN A 50 10.16 -2.98 16.50
C ASN A 50 9.65 -2.18 17.68
N ALA A 51 10.08 -0.93 17.83
CA ALA A 51 9.64 -0.08 18.92
C ALA A 51 8.17 0.31 18.79
N SER A 52 7.57 0.15 17.62
CA SER A 52 6.16 0.44 17.40
C SER A 52 5.22 -0.57 18.05
N GLY A 53 5.71 -1.75 18.41
CA GLY A 53 4.87 -2.84 18.88
C GLY A 53 4.12 -3.55 17.75
N ILE A 54 4.46 -3.25 16.52
CA ILE A 54 3.82 -3.81 15.32
C ILE A 54 4.75 -4.82 14.66
N GLU A 55 4.19 -5.92 14.21
CA GLU A 55 4.92 -6.92 13.43
C GLU A 55 4.36 -6.96 12.01
N ILE A 56 5.25 -6.94 11.04
CA ILE A 56 4.88 -7.12 9.64
C ILE A 56 5.63 -8.32 9.11
N GLU A 57 4.87 -9.32 8.65
CA GLU A 57 5.44 -10.51 8.03
C GLU A 57 5.18 -10.43 6.53
N CYS A 58 6.24 -10.32 5.76
CA CYS A 58 6.15 -10.24 4.31
C CYS A 58 7.53 -10.49 3.73
N ASP A 59 7.58 -11.00 2.51
CA ASP A 59 8.84 -11.26 1.82
C ASP A 59 9.38 -10.02 1.08
N ALA A 60 8.74 -8.88 1.25
CA ALA A 60 9.17 -7.62 0.65
C ALA A 60 8.95 -6.49 1.66
N THR A 61 9.62 -5.37 1.44
CA THR A 61 9.47 -4.20 2.30
C THR A 61 8.12 -3.53 2.03
N CYS A 62 7.38 -3.22 3.09
CA CYS A 62 6.13 -2.50 3.02
C CYS A 62 6.39 -1.02 3.28
N THR A 63 5.87 -0.17 2.39
CA THR A 63 6.10 1.28 2.44
C THR A 63 4.77 2.00 2.24
N VAL A 64 4.58 3.12 2.93
CA VAL A 64 3.43 4.00 2.68
C VAL A 64 3.88 5.13 1.78
N LEU A 65 3.21 5.33 0.66
CA LEU A 65 3.49 6.41 -0.29
C LEU A 65 2.47 7.51 -0.09
N GLU A 66 2.93 8.71 0.23
CA GLU A 66 2.06 9.84 0.52
C GLU A 66 2.78 11.16 0.35
N GLY A 67 2.00 12.23 0.21
CA GLY A 67 2.53 13.59 0.18
C GLY A 67 2.94 14.07 -1.20
N ASN A 68 3.44 15.30 -1.24
CA ASN A 68 3.76 15.97 -2.50
C ASN A 68 5.00 15.42 -3.20
N MET A 69 5.84 14.72 -2.46
CA MET A 69 7.08 14.16 -3.00
C MET A 69 6.89 12.74 -3.52
N TRP A 70 5.67 12.34 -3.79
CA TRP A 70 5.36 10.96 -4.15
C TRP A 70 6.11 10.48 -5.40
N GLN A 71 6.30 11.35 -6.38
CA GLN A 71 7.01 10.96 -7.62
C GLN A 71 8.45 10.58 -7.33
N MET A 72 9.14 11.42 -6.56
CA MET A 72 10.52 11.18 -6.19
C MET A 72 10.65 9.90 -5.35
N LEU A 73 9.75 9.74 -4.38
CA LEU A 73 9.75 8.56 -3.54
C LEU A 73 9.51 7.29 -4.35
N LEU A 74 8.52 7.33 -5.23
CA LEU A 74 8.18 6.17 -6.05
C LEU A 74 9.33 5.76 -6.97
N LYS A 75 10.00 6.73 -7.56
CA LYS A 75 11.13 6.44 -8.46
C LYS A 75 12.30 5.80 -7.74
N ASN A 76 12.40 5.99 -6.45
CA ASN A 76 13.49 5.44 -5.63
C ASN A 76 13.13 4.11 -4.97
N LEU A 77 11.92 3.60 -5.16
CA LEU A 77 11.47 2.35 -4.59
C LEU A 77 11.50 1.24 -5.64
N SER A 78 12.01 0.07 -5.24
CA SER A 78 12.08 -1.08 -6.11
C SER A 78 11.82 -2.34 -5.29
N GLY A 79 10.96 -3.22 -5.80
CA GLY A 79 10.63 -4.46 -5.11
C GLY A 79 9.88 -4.28 -3.80
N ASN A 80 9.18 -3.17 -3.66
CA ASN A 80 8.41 -2.87 -2.45
C ASN A 80 6.93 -3.18 -2.64
N ILE A 81 6.25 -3.36 -1.51
CA ILE A 81 4.79 -3.37 -1.48
C ILE A 81 4.37 -2.01 -0.96
N ILE A 82 3.77 -1.21 -1.82
CA ILE A 82 3.49 0.20 -1.56
C ILE A 82 2.01 0.36 -1.22
N PHE A 83 1.75 0.91 -0.03
CA PHE A 83 0.39 1.16 0.45
C PHE A 83 0.05 2.63 0.28
N ILE A 84 -1.13 2.90 -0.28
CA ILE A 84 -1.58 4.26 -0.57
C ILE A 84 -3.02 4.43 -0.09
N ASP A 85 -3.24 5.45 0.72
CA ASP A 85 -4.57 5.82 1.22
C ASP A 85 -5.28 6.69 0.18
N GLU A 86 -6.60 6.59 0.11
CA GLU A 86 -7.42 7.37 -0.82
C GLU A 86 -7.34 8.89 -0.63
N GLU A 87 -6.86 9.34 0.52
CA GLU A 87 -6.68 10.78 0.76
C GLU A 87 -5.65 11.39 -0.17
N ASN A 88 -4.77 10.57 -0.74
CA ASN A 88 -3.76 11.05 -1.67
C ASN A 88 -4.36 11.26 -3.04
N GLN A 89 -4.47 12.51 -3.46
CA GLN A 89 -5.11 12.86 -4.73
C GLN A 89 -4.36 12.36 -5.95
N PHE A 90 -3.06 12.12 -5.82
CA PHE A 90 -2.24 11.72 -6.95
C PHE A 90 -2.65 10.38 -7.56
N ILE A 91 -3.38 9.53 -6.83
CA ILE A 91 -3.84 8.25 -7.37
C ILE A 91 -4.82 8.41 -8.54
N ARG A 92 -5.39 9.60 -8.69
CA ARG A 92 -6.33 9.91 -9.77
C ARG A 92 -5.65 10.56 -10.97
N GLN A 93 -4.35 10.81 -10.89
CA GLN A 93 -3.62 11.47 -11.97
C GLN A 93 -3.13 10.48 -13.00
N GLN A 94 -3.13 10.90 -14.26
CA GLN A 94 -2.61 10.09 -15.36
C GLN A 94 -1.14 9.75 -15.15
N GLU A 95 -0.39 10.67 -14.60
CA GLU A 95 1.03 10.50 -14.33
C GLU A 95 1.29 9.35 -13.37
N PHE A 96 0.44 9.21 -12.34
CA PHE A 96 0.55 8.10 -11.42
C PHE A 96 0.31 6.77 -12.16
N ALA A 97 -0.73 6.71 -12.98
CA ALA A 97 -1.05 5.50 -13.74
C ALA A 97 0.11 5.09 -14.65
N GLU A 98 0.76 6.06 -15.28
CA GLU A 98 1.89 5.78 -16.15
C GLU A 98 3.10 5.26 -15.39
N LEU A 99 3.40 5.83 -14.23
CA LEU A 99 4.51 5.37 -13.41
C LEU A 99 4.28 3.97 -12.85
N VAL A 100 3.04 3.66 -12.48
CA VAL A 100 2.70 2.33 -11.97
C VAL A 100 2.94 1.26 -13.02
N LYS A 101 2.64 1.55 -14.28
CA LYS A 101 2.79 0.57 -15.37
C LYS A 101 4.24 0.12 -15.56
N VAL A 102 5.20 0.99 -15.29
CA VAL A 102 6.61 0.70 -15.50
C VAL A 102 7.34 0.34 -14.20
N SER A 103 6.64 0.37 -13.08
CA SER A 103 7.22 0.10 -11.77
C SER A 103 7.33 -1.40 -11.51
N ASP A 104 8.37 -1.80 -10.80
CA ASP A 104 8.52 -3.18 -10.35
C ASP A 104 8.03 -3.39 -8.92
N ASN A 105 7.24 -2.46 -8.41
CA ASN A 105 6.64 -2.54 -7.09
C ASN A 105 5.21 -3.08 -7.19
N TYR A 106 4.71 -3.59 -6.06
CA TYR A 106 3.30 -3.92 -5.91
C TYR A 106 2.62 -2.76 -5.19
N PHE A 107 1.37 -2.48 -5.57
CA PHE A 107 0.62 -1.36 -5.02
C PHE A 107 -0.65 -1.87 -4.37
N VAL A 108 -0.90 -1.45 -3.13
CA VAL A 108 -2.14 -1.72 -2.41
C VAL A 108 -2.80 -0.38 -2.13
N ILE A 109 -3.89 -0.11 -2.82
CA ILE A 109 -4.60 1.17 -2.70
C ILE A 109 -5.86 0.94 -1.89
N ILE A 110 -6.02 1.72 -0.84
CA ILE A 110 -7.15 1.62 0.07
C ILE A 110 -8.09 2.77 -0.20
N THR A 111 -9.30 2.46 -0.71
CA THR A 111 -10.21 3.48 -1.18
C THR A 111 -11.65 3.06 -1.04
N ARG A 112 -12.57 4.03 -1.04
CA ARG A 112 -14.00 3.80 -1.12
C ARG A 112 -14.52 3.93 -2.55
N GLU A 113 -13.70 4.44 -3.46
CA GLU A 113 -14.10 4.75 -4.83
C GLU A 113 -13.50 3.77 -5.82
N ASN A 114 -14.13 3.66 -6.98
CA ASN A 114 -13.55 2.95 -8.10
C ASN A 114 -12.51 3.86 -8.78
N LEU A 115 -11.40 3.26 -9.18
CA LEU A 115 -10.34 3.96 -9.88
C LEU A 115 -10.27 3.44 -11.31
N TYR A 116 -10.74 4.24 -12.26
CA TYR A 116 -10.93 3.77 -13.63
C TYR A 116 -9.70 3.85 -14.52
N ASN A 117 -8.71 4.61 -14.12
CA ASN A 117 -7.50 4.80 -14.91
C ASN A 117 -6.36 3.85 -14.55
N LEU A 118 -6.59 2.90 -13.64
CA LEU A 118 -5.56 1.97 -13.19
C LEU A 118 -5.91 0.53 -13.56
N PRO A 119 -4.92 -0.29 -13.95
CA PRO A 119 -5.12 -1.72 -14.17
C PRO A 119 -5.09 -2.45 -12.81
N TYR A 120 -6.24 -2.60 -12.16
CA TYR A 120 -6.29 -3.13 -10.81
C TYR A 120 -7.20 -4.37 -10.70
N SER A 121 -7.02 -5.10 -9.59
CA SER A 121 -7.95 -6.13 -9.16
C SER A 121 -8.43 -5.84 -7.74
N VAL A 122 -9.65 -6.23 -7.49
CA VAL A 122 -10.29 -5.99 -6.20
C VAL A 122 -10.15 -7.21 -5.32
#